data_343f843d760600a3fe4353ea17ecce43
#
_entry.id   343f843d760600a3fe4353ea17ecce43
#
_cell.length_a   1.000
_cell.length_b   1.000
_cell.length_c   1.000
_cell.angle_alpha   90.00
_cell.angle_beta   90.00
_cell.angle_gamma   90.00
#
_symmetry.space_group_name_H-M   'P 1'
#
loop_
_entity.id
_entity.type
_entity.pdbx_description
1 polymer ?
#
loop_
_entity_poly.entity_id
_entity_poly.type
_entity_poly.pdbx_seq_one_letter_code
_entity_poly.pdbx_strand_id
1 'polypeptide(L)'
;SNIFDWSKKQKLNIFSNALGQLNNHHFKNCDMYKRIFINYRKNFYTKKIENNPFIPVELFKKYHLYSTKENLNNKVITSSGTSGKKSQIYLDRITSINQSRVLLKILATYFNNDKYSLLVMDKNITNSNMISASSAGILGFSLYANKKFFFKNNNNSLNLTDIKKFIA
;
A
#
# COMPACT_ATOMS: atom_id res chain seq x y z
N SER A 1 -2.07 -18.53 15.14
CA SER A 1 -3.51 -18.23 15.18
C SER A 1 -3.89 -17.35 14.02
N ASN A 2 -5.04 -17.63 13.42
CA ASN A 2 -5.59 -16.81 12.35
C ASN A 2 -6.05 -15.47 12.93
N ILE A 3 -5.59 -14.34 12.36
CA ILE A 3 -5.98 -12.98 12.81
C ILE A 3 -7.48 -12.72 12.72
N PHE A 4 -8.20 -13.48 11.88
CA PHE A 4 -9.65 -13.37 11.74
C PHE A 4 -10.40 -13.92 12.97
N ASP A 5 -9.77 -14.82 13.73
CA ASP A 5 -10.35 -15.44 14.94
C ASP A 5 -10.20 -14.58 16.19
N TRP A 6 -9.45 -13.49 16.11
CA TRP A 6 -9.24 -12.61 17.25
C TRP A 6 -10.50 -11.82 17.61
N SER A 7 -10.77 -11.73 18.91
CA SER A 7 -11.86 -10.90 19.42
C SER A 7 -11.65 -9.41 19.06
N LYS A 8 -12.73 -8.65 19.01
CA LYS A 8 -12.67 -7.18 18.79
C LYS A 8 -11.73 -6.49 19.78
N LYS A 9 -11.73 -6.92 21.05
CA LYS A 9 -10.87 -6.35 22.10
C LYS A 9 -9.39 -6.62 21.81
N GLN A 10 -9.03 -7.82 21.39
CA GLN A 10 -7.65 -8.17 21.01
C GLN A 10 -7.18 -7.36 19.81
N LYS A 11 -8.01 -7.27 18.75
CA LYS A 11 -7.70 -6.46 17.55
C LYS A 11 -7.48 -5.00 17.90
N LEU A 12 -8.37 -4.40 18.69
CA LEU A 12 -8.27 -3.01 19.13
C LEU A 12 -6.99 -2.74 19.94
N ASN A 13 -6.65 -3.65 20.87
CA ASN A 13 -5.46 -3.49 21.70
C ASN A 13 -4.17 -3.52 20.86
N ILE A 14 -4.04 -4.52 19.96
CA ILE A 14 -2.88 -4.64 19.07
C ILE A 14 -2.79 -3.43 18.14
N PHE A 15 -3.92 -3.00 17.56
CA PHE A 15 -3.96 -1.87 16.66
C PHE A 15 -3.60 -0.56 17.35
N SER A 16 -4.13 -0.31 18.55
CA SER A 16 -3.79 0.89 19.35
C SER A 16 -2.32 0.95 19.72
N ASN A 17 -1.73 -0.19 20.11
CA ASN A 17 -0.30 -0.26 20.41
C ASN A 17 0.56 0.00 19.16
N ALA A 18 0.20 -0.59 18.02
CA ALA A 18 0.90 -0.37 16.76
C ALA A 18 0.81 1.10 16.30
N LEU A 19 -0.37 1.73 16.41
CA LEU A 19 -0.54 3.15 16.11
C LEU A 19 0.31 4.03 17.02
N GLY A 20 0.38 3.74 18.32
CA GLY A 20 1.22 4.48 19.26
C GLY A 20 2.70 4.41 18.89
N GLN A 21 3.18 3.23 18.51
CA GLN A 21 4.57 3.04 18.05
C GLN A 21 4.84 3.80 16.75
N LEU A 22 3.92 3.72 15.77
CA LEU A 22 4.05 4.43 14.49
C LEU A 22 4.01 5.95 14.67
N ASN A 23 3.10 6.46 15.49
CA ASN A 23 3.03 7.90 15.80
C ASN A 23 4.35 8.41 16.41
N ASN A 24 4.91 7.66 17.35
CA ASN A 24 6.19 8.00 17.96
C ASN A 24 7.35 7.94 16.93
N HIS A 25 7.36 6.92 16.07
CA HIS A 25 8.35 6.82 15.00
C HIS A 25 8.27 8.00 14.03
N HIS A 26 7.08 8.33 13.54
CA HIS A 26 6.89 9.44 12.61
C HIS A 26 7.18 10.80 13.25
N PHE A 27 6.82 10.99 14.51
CA PHE A 27 7.14 12.19 15.25
C PHE A 27 8.65 12.45 15.38
N LYS A 28 9.42 11.38 15.57
CA LYS A 28 10.88 11.49 15.69
C LYS A 28 11.60 11.68 14.36
N ASN A 29 11.03 11.16 13.27
CA ASN A 29 11.74 11.03 11.99
C ASN A 29 11.14 11.85 10.85
N CYS A 30 10.05 12.61 11.09
CA CYS A 30 9.43 13.48 10.08
C CYS A 30 9.06 14.83 10.69
N ASP A 31 9.82 15.86 10.39
CA ASP A 31 9.63 17.21 10.96
C ASP A 31 8.25 17.79 10.63
N MET A 32 7.74 17.54 9.41
CA MET A 32 6.42 18.01 9.03
C MET A 32 5.32 17.30 9.84
N TYR A 33 5.44 15.98 10.05
CA TYR A 33 4.52 15.24 10.90
C TYR A 33 4.58 15.75 12.35
N LYS A 34 5.78 16.02 12.85
CA LYS A 34 5.99 16.61 14.19
C LYS A 34 5.27 17.94 14.35
N ARG A 35 5.37 18.85 13.38
CA ARG A 35 4.67 20.15 13.38
C ARG A 35 3.15 20.00 13.38
N ILE A 36 2.63 19.12 12.51
CA ILE A 36 1.19 18.81 12.45
C ILE A 36 0.72 18.26 13.80
N PHE A 37 1.46 17.32 14.36
CA PHE A 37 1.11 16.64 15.59
C PHE A 37 1.07 17.60 16.80
N ILE A 38 2.05 18.47 16.95
CA ILE A 38 2.11 19.46 18.04
C ILE A 38 0.90 20.38 17.99
N ASN A 39 0.51 20.83 16.80
CA ASN A 39 -0.65 21.72 16.60
C ASN A 39 -2.00 21.01 16.78
N TYR A 40 -2.02 19.69 16.59
CA TYR A 40 -3.27 18.92 16.65
C TYR A 40 -3.56 18.39 18.05
N ARG A 41 -2.55 17.95 18.82
CA ARG A 41 -2.73 17.40 20.18
C ARG A 41 -1.50 17.37 21.06
N LYS A 42 -1.78 17.40 22.39
CA LYS A 42 -0.76 17.37 23.44
C LYS A 42 -0.30 15.97 23.90
N ASN A 43 -0.99 14.86 23.52
CA ASN A 43 -0.69 13.51 24.04
C ASN A 43 -0.51 12.45 22.98
N PHE A 44 0.65 11.79 23.00
CA PHE A 44 1.06 10.71 22.06
C PHE A 44 0.38 9.37 22.29
N TYR A 45 -0.02 9.09 23.53
CA TYR A 45 -0.54 7.79 23.90
C TYR A 45 -2.02 7.91 24.21
N THR A 46 -2.84 7.64 23.22
CA THR A 46 -4.25 7.45 23.49
C THR A 46 -4.60 5.99 23.21
N LYS A 47 -5.18 5.31 24.23
CA LYS A 47 -5.76 3.98 24.05
C LYS A 47 -6.98 3.98 23.13
N LYS A 48 -7.50 5.16 22.78
CA LYS A 48 -8.65 5.32 21.90
C LYS A 48 -8.18 5.69 20.50
N ILE A 49 -8.56 4.89 19.52
CA ILE A 49 -8.18 5.07 18.11
C ILE A 49 -8.63 6.43 17.59
N GLU A 50 -9.81 6.87 17.99
CA GLU A 50 -10.43 8.15 17.61
C GLU A 50 -9.59 9.37 18.03
N ASN A 51 -8.74 9.18 19.01
CA ASN A 51 -7.85 10.22 19.51
C ASN A 51 -6.50 10.30 18.79
N ASN A 52 -6.24 9.38 17.86
CA ASN A 52 -5.02 9.47 17.06
C ASN A 52 -5.13 10.60 16.02
N PRO A 53 -4.01 11.29 15.73
CA PRO A 53 -4.01 12.31 14.70
C PRO A 53 -4.28 11.65 13.33
N PHE A 54 -5.09 12.29 12.52
CA PHE A 54 -5.25 11.94 11.12
C PHE A 54 -4.60 13.02 10.25
N ILE A 55 -4.06 12.60 9.14
CA ILE A 55 -3.46 13.49 8.15
C ILE A 55 -4.35 13.48 6.91
N PRO A 56 -4.93 14.63 6.52
CA PRO A 56 -5.68 14.73 5.27
C PRO A 56 -4.80 14.37 4.07
N VAL A 57 -5.38 13.62 3.11
CA VAL A 57 -4.69 13.17 1.89
C VAL A 57 -4.05 14.33 1.10
N GLU A 58 -4.66 15.51 1.16
CA GLU A 58 -4.14 16.72 0.51
C GLU A 58 -2.73 17.10 0.98
N LEU A 59 -2.35 16.78 2.22
CA LEU A 59 -1.01 17.06 2.72
C LEU A 59 0.05 16.19 2.03
N PHE A 60 -0.29 14.94 1.66
CA PHE A 60 0.61 14.07 0.88
C PHE A 60 0.80 14.53 -0.58
N LYS A 61 -0.05 15.44 -1.07
CA LYS A 61 0.12 16.07 -2.39
C LYS A 61 1.02 17.30 -2.33
N LYS A 62 1.03 17.98 -1.18
CA LYS A 62 1.74 19.26 -0.98
C LYS A 62 3.11 19.09 -0.34
N TYR A 63 3.27 18.09 0.52
CA TYR A 63 4.45 17.89 1.34
C TYR A 63 5.00 16.48 1.23
N HIS A 64 6.32 16.36 1.31
CA HIS A 64 7.00 15.08 1.40
C HIS A 64 6.91 14.55 2.84
N LEU A 65 5.88 13.74 3.12
CA LEU A 65 5.64 13.14 4.43
C LEU A 65 6.27 11.74 4.47
N TYR A 66 7.55 11.65 4.81
CA TYR A 66 8.25 10.39 4.96
C TYR A 66 9.15 10.42 6.20
N SER A 67 9.30 9.26 6.83
CA SER A 67 10.08 9.06 8.07
C SER A 67 11.26 8.10 7.86
N THR A 68 11.48 7.66 6.64
CA THR A 68 12.61 6.83 6.24
C THR A 68 13.71 7.72 5.68
N LYS A 69 14.97 7.31 5.83
CA LYS A 69 16.07 8.00 5.14
C LYS A 69 15.83 7.92 3.63
N GLU A 70 16.08 9.01 2.95
CA GLU A 70 16.01 9.08 1.49
C GLU A 70 17.08 8.14 0.91
N ASN A 71 16.67 6.94 0.51
CA ASN A 71 17.51 5.97 -0.15
C ASN A 71 17.00 5.78 -1.58
N LEU A 72 17.92 5.67 -2.54
CA LEU A 72 17.64 5.36 -3.95
C LEU A 72 16.78 4.10 -4.15
N ASN A 73 16.62 3.27 -3.12
CA ASN A 73 15.87 2.01 -3.12
C ASN A 73 14.43 2.14 -2.61
N ASN A 74 13.97 3.33 -2.23
CA ASN A 74 12.59 3.52 -1.80
C ASN A 74 11.66 3.50 -3.01
N LYS A 75 10.58 2.71 -2.92
CA LYS A 75 9.50 2.74 -3.91
C LYS A 75 8.59 3.93 -3.64
N VAL A 76 8.26 4.68 -4.66
CA VAL A 76 7.28 5.76 -4.56
C VAL A 76 5.98 5.31 -5.21
N ILE A 77 4.92 5.21 -4.41
CA ILE A 77 3.56 4.93 -4.91
C ILE A 77 2.85 6.27 -5.09
N THR A 78 2.29 6.47 -6.29
CA THR A 78 1.55 7.68 -6.61
C THR A 78 0.07 7.39 -6.83
N SER A 79 -0.80 8.33 -6.41
CA SER A 79 -2.23 8.29 -6.74
C SER A 79 -2.48 8.53 -8.24
N SER A 80 -3.69 8.22 -8.73
CA SER A 80 -4.10 8.47 -10.12
C SER A 80 -4.05 9.95 -10.54
N GLY A 81 -4.17 10.87 -9.60
CA GLY A 81 -4.00 12.31 -9.85
C GLY A 81 -5.09 12.96 -10.68
N THR A 82 -6.34 12.49 -10.60
CA THR A 82 -7.50 13.05 -11.30
C THR A 82 -7.77 14.52 -10.98
N SER A 83 -7.27 15.02 -9.86
CA SER A 83 -7.43 16.41 -9.38
C SER A 83 -6.14 17.23 -9.41
N GLY A 84 -5.19 16.95 -10.31
CA GLY A 84 -3.93 17.69 -10.43
C GLY A 84 -2.73 16.98 -9.79
N LYS A 85 -2.12 17.55 -8.75
CA LYS A 85 -0.93 16.94 -8.11
C LYS A 85 -1.24 15.57 -7.53
N LYS A 86 -0.37 14.60 -7.82
CA LYS A 86 -0.45 13.25 -7.28
C LYS A 86 0.08 13.22 -5.84
N SER A 87 -0.60 12.48 -4.96
CA SER A 87 -0.01 12.15 -3.66
C SER A 87 1.14 11.16 -3.85
N GLN A 88 2.17 11.28 -3.01
CA GLN A 88 3.35 10.42 -3.04
C GLN A 88 3.48 9.71 -1.69
N ILE A 89 3.60 8.39 -1.73
CA ILE A 89 3.81 7.55 -0.55
C ILE A 89 5.14 6.84 -0.74
N TYR A 90 6.06 7.05 0.18
CA TYR A 90 7.39 6.45 0.16
C TYR A 90 7.37 5.15 0.95
N LEU A 91 7.74 4.05 0.31
CA LEU A 91 7.85 2.74 0.93
C LEU A 91 9.30 2.30 0.96
N ASP A 92 9.84 2.06 2.13
CA ASP A 92 11.10 1.35 2.26
C ASP A 92 10.95 -0.13 1.88
N ARG A 93 12.09 -0.80 1.72
CA ARG A 93 12.13 -2.21 1.32
C ARG A 93 11.38 -3.11 2.31
N ILE A 94 11.52 -2.86 3.63
CA ILE A 94 10.92 -3.68 4.69
C ILE A 94 9.40 -3.54 4.65
N THR A 95 8.90 -2.31 4.58
CA THR A 95 7.46 -2.03 4.49
C THR A 95 6.85 -2.64 3.23
N SER A 96 7.52 -2.52 2.08
CA SER A 96 7.08 -3.11 0.81
C SER A 96 6.99 -4.65 0.89
N ILE A 97 7.98 -5.31 1.48
CA ILE A 97 7.97 -6.77 1.69
C ILE A 97 6.83 -7.18 2.64
N ASN A 98 6.64 -6.45 3.74
CA ASN A 98 5.58 -6.75 4.70
C ASN A 98 4.20 -6.59 4.10
N GLN A 99 3.95 -5.55 3.29
CA GLN A 99 2.69 -5.39 2.55
C GLN A 99 2.43 -6.58 1.62
N SER A 100 3.43 -7.02 0.86
CA SER A 100 3.31 -8.18 -0.01
C SER A 100 3.00 -9.46 0.77
N ARG A 101 3.67 -9.70 1.90
CA ARG A 101 3.42 -10.85 2.77
C ARG A 101 2.00 -10.85 3.35
N VAL A 102 1.52 -9.69 3.78
CA VAL A 102 0.15 -9.56 4.30
C VAL A 102 -0.87 -9.84 3.21
N LEU A 103 -0.68 -9.27 2.01
CA LEU A 103 -1.55 -9.52 0.87
C LEU A 103 -1.60 -11.01 0.51
N LEU A 104 -0.44 -11.70 0.44
CA LEU A 104 -0.40 -13.13 0.18
C LEU A 104 -1.16 -13.94 1.23
N LYS A 105 -1.03 -13.60 2.53
CA LYS A 105 -1.79 -14.27 3.59
C LYS A 105 -3.29 -14.04 3.46
N ILE A 106 -3.73 -12.84 3.09
CA ILE A 106 -5.14 -12.53 2.84
C ILE A 106 -5.65 -13.35 1.66
N LEU A 107 -4.93 -13.35 0.53
CA LEU A 107 -5.31 -14.10 -0.67
C LEU A 107 -5.39 -15.62 -0.41
N ALA A 108 -4.45 -16.17 0.37
CA ALA A 108 -4.46 -17.58 0.75
C ALA A 108 -5.72 -18.00 1.51
N THR A 109 -6.36 -17.10 2.27
CA THR A 109 -7.64 -17.41 2.94
C THR A 109 -8.81 -17.56 1.97
N TYR A 110 -8.73 -16.93 0.79
CA TYR A 110 -9.79 -17.01 -0.23
C TYR A 110 -9.51 -18.06 -1.29
N PHE A 111 -8.25 -18.32 -1.59
CA PHE A 111 -7.81 -19.16 -2.71
C PHE A 111 -7.11 -20.46 -2.30
N ASN A 112 -7.20 -20.86 -1.02
CA ASN A 112 -6.68 -22.13 -0.48
C ASN A 112 -5.22 -22.44 -0.86
N ASN A 113 -4.37 -21.43 -0.99
CA ASN A 113 -2.99 -21.52 -1.48
C ASN A 113 -2.82 -22.00 -2.94
N ASP A 114 -3.90 -22.16 -3.70
CA ASP A 114 -3.80 -22.45 -5.12
C ASP A 114 -3.37 -21.19 -5.89
N LYS A 115 -2.60 -21.41 -6.95
CA LYS A 115 -2.23 -20.36 -7.87
C LYS A 115 -3.11 -20.39 -9.10
N TYR A 116 -3.64 -19.24 -9.46
CA TYR A 116 -4.58 -19.09 -10.59
C TYR A 116 -3.96 -18.30 -11.73
N SER A 117 -4.54 -18.42 -12.91
CA SER A 117 -4.25 -17.51 -14.00
C SER A 117 -4.87 -16.15 -13.73
N LEU A 118 -4.11 -15.07 -13.95
CA LEU A 118 -4.53 -13.69 -13.71
C LEU A 118 -4.68 -12.96 -15.04
N LEU A 119 -5.91 -12.51 -15.35
CA LEU A 119 -6.15 -11.54 -16.41
C LEU A 119 -6.17 -10.13 -15.83
N VAL A 120 -5.19 -9.32 -16.20
CA VAL A 120 -5.09 -7.93 -15.79
C VAL A 120 -5.83 -7.06 -16.79
N MET A 121 -6.88 -6.35 -16.34
CA MET A 121 -7.70 -5.45 -17.19
C MET A 121 -6.97 -4.14 -17.54
N ASP A 122 -5.65 -4.20 -17.65
CA ASP A 122 -4.77 -3.09 -17.98
C ASP A 122 -3.60 -3.57 -18.85
N LYS A 123 -2.67 -2.69 -19.16
CA LYS A 123 -1.42 -3.02 -19.87
C LYS A 123 -0.34 -3.55 -18.93
N ASN A 124 0.69 -4.13 -19.52
CA ASN A 124 1.85 -4.59 -18.75
C ASN A 124 2.56 -3.42 -18.07
N ILE A 125 3.00 -3.65 -16.85
CA ILE A 125 3.66 -2.64 -16.02
C ILE A 125 5.14 -2.62 -16.38
N THR A 126 5.63 -1.47 -16.81
CA THR A 126 7.07 -1.24 -16.97
C THR A 126 7.72 -1.03 -15.61
N ASN A 127 8.88 -1.65 -15.40
CA ASN A 127 9.67 -1.48 -14.18
C ASN A 127 10.13 -0.01 -14.05
N SER A 128 9.55 0.72 -13.10
CA SER A 128 9.98 2.06 -12.73
C SER A 128 10.01 2.19 -11.20
N ASN A 129 10.86 3.06 -10.68
CA ASN A 129 10.90 3.37 -9.25
C ASN A 129 9.63 4.11 -8.78
N MET A 130 8.91 4.73 -9.70
CA MET A 130 7.60 5.35 -9.46
C MET A 130 6.51 4.48 -10.07
N ILE A 131 5.63 3.95 -9.25
CA ILE A 131 4.51 3.11 -9.68
C ILE A 131 3.19 3.74 -9.24
N SER A 132 2.15 3.60 -10.07
CA SER A 132 0.80 3.99 -9.65
C SER A 132 0.26 3.03 -8.58
N ALA A 133 -0.73 3.48 -7.81
CA ALA A 133 -1.40 2.61 -6.83
C ALA A 133 -2.03 1.38 -7.50
N SER A 134 -2.61 1.52 -8.71
CA SER A 134 -3.11 0.40 -9.51
C SER A 134 -2.01 -0.57 -9.90
N SER A 135 -0.88 -0.07 -10.38
CA SER A 135 0.29 -0.90 -10.71
C SER A 135 0.82 -1.66 -9.50
N ALA A 136 0.86 -1.01 -8.33
CA ALA A 136 1.25 -1.68 -7.08
C ALA A 136 0.28 -2.82 -6.72
N GLY A 137 -1.02 -2.61 -6.90
CA GLY A 137 -2.05 -3.65 -6.73
C GLY A 137 -1.84 -4.83 -7.68
N ILE A 138 -1.66 -4.57 -8.97
CA ILE A 138 -1.40 -5.59 -9.99
C ILE A 138 -0.16 -6.42 -9.63
N LEU A 139 0.94 -5.76 -9.24
CA LEU A 139 2.16 -6.44 -8.81
C LEU A 139 1.90 -7.33 -7.58
N GLY A 140 1.14 -6.84 -6.61
CA GLY A 140 0.77 -7.60 -5.42
C GLY A 140 -0.03 -8.88 -5.76
N PHE A 141 -1.09 -8.76 -6.57
CA PHE A 141 -1.88 -9.92 -7.02
C PHE A 141 -1.07 -10.87 -7.91
N SER A 142 -0.13 -10.34 -8.70
CA SER A 142 0.75 -11.14 -9.55
C SER A 142 1.62 -12.14 -8.77
N LEU A 143 1.88 -11.89 -7.48
CA LEU A 143 2.61 -12.83 -6.62
C LEU A 143 1.81 -14.14 -6.38
N TYR A 144 0.50 -14.08 -6.54
CA TYR A 144 -0.41 -15.22 -6.35
C TYR A 144 -0.79 -15.92 -7.67
N ALA A 145 -0.30 -15.41 -8.80
CA ALA A 145 -0.61 -15.96 -10.12
C ALA A 145 0.48 -16.92 -10.62
N ASN A 146 0.05 -18.04 -11.26
CA ASN A 146 0.96 -18.92 -12.00
C ASN A 146 1.22 -18.39 -13.43
N LYS A 147 0.20 -17.80 -14.06
CA LYS A 147 0.28 -17.16 -15.38
C LYS A 147 -0.37 -15.80 -15.33
N LYS A 148 0.16 -14.85 -16.11
CA LYS A 148 -0.36 -13.49 -16.23
C LYS A 148 -0.62 -13.14 -17.67
N PHE A 149 -1.79 -12.57 -17.90
CA PHE A 149 -2.26 -12.10 -19.18
C PHE A 149 -2.70 -10.65 -19.05
N PHE A 150 -2.51 -9.86 -20.08
CA PHE A 150 -2.83 -8.43 -20.05
C PHE A 150 -3.89 -8.13 -21.11
N PHE A 151 -4.96 -7.46 -20.70
CA PHE A 151 -6.07 -7.11 -21.57
C PHE A 151 -5.71 -6.05 -22.62
N LYS A 152 -4.72 -5.19 -22.29
CA LYS A 152 -4.25 -4.13 -23.17
C LYS A 152 -2.78 -4.26 -23.53
N ASN A 153 -2.44 -3.90 -24.76
CA ASN A 153 -1.08 -3.64 -25.22
C ASN A 153 -0.55 -2.32 -24.67
N ASN A 154 0.76 -2.06 -24.83
CA ASN A 154 1.38 -0.82 -24.37
C ASN A 154 0.82 0.45 -25.04
N ASN A 155 0.29 0.33 -26.27
CA ASN A 155 -0.40 1.40 -26.99
C ASN A 155 -1.90 1.55 -26.62
N ASN A 156 -2.36 0.88 -25.56
CA ASN A 156 -3.75 0.84 -25.10
C ASN A 156 -4.76 0.11 -26.04
N SER A 157 -4.32 -0.52 -27.12
CA SER A 157 -5.17 -1.40 -27.92
C SER A 157 -5.44 -2.73 -27.16
N LEU A 158 -6.47 -3.47 -27.58
CA LEU A 158 -6.76 -4.80 -27.04
C LEU A 158 -5.64 -5.79 -27.35
N ASN A 159 -5.20 -6.53 -26.33
CA ASN A 159 -4.24 -7.63 -26.49
C ASN A 159 -4.98 -8.95 -26.76
N LEU A 160 -5.43 -9.11 -27.99
CA LEU A 160 -6.20 -10.28 -28.39
C LEU A 160 -5.42 -11.60 -28.20
N THR A 161 -4.09 -11.56 -28.29
CA THR A 161 -3.22 -12.71 -28.07
C THR A 161 -3.32 -13.21 -26.63
N ASP A 162 -3.16 -12.33 -25.65
CA ASP A 162 -3.24 -12.71 -24.24
C ASP A 162 -4.67 -13.09 -23.84
N ILE A 163 -5.68 -12.38 -24.38
CA ILE A 163 -7.09 -12.69 -24.13
C ILE A 163 -7.42 -14.11 -24.60
N LYS A 164 -7.04 -14.47 -25.83
CA LYS A 164 -7.26 -15.83 -26.36
C LYS A 164 -6.56 -16.89 -25.54
N LYS A 165 -5.29 -16.66 -25.11
CA LYS A 165 -4.53 -17.59 -24.27
C LYS A 165 -5.11 -17.73 -22.87
N PHE A 166 -5.81 -16.73 -22.35
CA PHE A 166 -6.46 -16.80 -21.05
C PHE A 166 -7.75 -17.62 -21.09
N ILE A 167 -8.50 -17.55 -22.19
CA ILE A 167 -9.77 -18.25 -22.38
C ILE A 167 -9.57 -19.74 -22.75
N ALA A 168 -8.45 -20.06 -23.44
CA ALA A 168 -8.10 -21.43 -23.82
C ALA A 168 -7.63 -22.26 -22.64
#